data_98ae693369947719243b2b227216658d
#
_entry.id   98ae693369947719243b2b227216658d
#
_cell.length_a   1.000
_cell.length_b   1.000
_cell.length_c   1.000
_cell.angle_alpha   90.00
_cell.angle_beta   90.00
_cell.angle_gamma   90.00
#
_symmetry.space_group_name_H-M   'P 1'
#
loop_
_entity.id
_entity.type
_entity.pdbx_description
1 polymer ?
#
loop_
_entity_poly.entity_id
_entity_poly.type
_entity_poly.pdbx_seq_one_letter_code
_entity_poly.pdbx_strand_id
1 'polypeptide(L)'
;MRGDVTTAGVGARPHRPSWVVLRRGAVGALLLIVVAALVGMAFAGPRSELAPGITIAGVDVGGLNVDEARKLLESRSRELEGTAVTFTAGKQRFAVTPEQLSIDVDWAGAVARAQRVGGGFGPVRGYHRLHARLTGIDIAPDIQVYAAALEFKVSQFARATDGPHVEASLRLRGLAIEAVPGQSGQKLDREGTERALVAALGSLVRAGPVQLPVEVDPVQVTTDDLAAAKLQAELAISSPVRLAYGETRFKLPRWRIAELLSLPRDAATKVAIAGPRADAYFEKLQATVDRDPVDARFEVRSGGIRIVPAQEGVTLDVPGTAKELLAAAISPNRRVAEIAVATARPERTTADAKAMGIERRLSSYTTPYAGSADRISNLRLAVSLLDGALVAPGGTFSLNQEVGERTLERGFRSAPVIIADEFAEDVGGGVSQVGTTVFNAAWEAGVKIAERHPHSLYISRYQLGRDATVNYPDLDLKFVNDTPKWMLVAGAAGDYGITVSIYGGGPERRVLSGEATIRVTGPPRIKRIPDPELLTGKTQIESEGSPAQATSVTRTVYDAQDNVLRDETWNTSYRGEFRIVRVGTKPPPKPKPKPAKDGARADTVPAISPDGPPDGAPTTTQP
;
A
#
# COMPACT_ATOMS: atom_id res chain seq x y z
N MET A 1 8.49 90.98 3.93
CA MET A 1 8.35 92.25 3.18
C MET A 1 7.00 92.24 2.54
N ARG A 2 6.08 92.88 3.18
CA ARG A 2 5.51 94.19 2.83
C ARG A 2 4.98 94.20 1.41
N GLY A 3 3.66 94.41 1.35
CA GLY A 3 3.01 95.23 0.37
C GLY A 3 1.48 95.06 0.37
N ASP A 4 0.80 95.79 1.22
CA ASP A 4 -0.60 96.15 1.11
C ASP A 4 -0.91 96.82 -0.24
N VAL A 5 -2.09 96.54 -0.83
CA VAL A 5 -2.89 97.61 -1.46
C VAL A 5 -4.41 97.18 -1.37
N THR A 6 -5.12 97.94 -0.61
CA THR A 6 -6.56 98.16 -0.59
C THR A 6 -7.06 98.74 -1.91
N THR A 7 -8.22 98.21 -2.40
CA THR A 7 -9.20 99.11 -3.12
C THR A 7 -10.64 98.60 -2.99
N ALA A 8 -11.35 99.24 -2.27
CA ALA A 8 -12.69 99.89 -2.50
C ALA A 8 -13.80 98.91 -3.03
N GLY A 9 -14.77 98.74 -2.18
CA GLY A 9 -16.08 98.20 -2.45
C GLY A 9 -16.93 99.01 -3.42
N VAL A 10 -17.63 98.21 -4.27
CA VAL A 10 -18.87 98.76 -4.90
C VAL A 10 -20.01 97.86 -4.41
N GLY A 11 -20.85 98.47 -3.58
CA GLY A 11 -22.08 97.88 -3.05
C GLY A 11 -23.08 97.63 -4.17
N ALA A 12 -23.32 96.32 -4.45
CA ALA A 12 -24.47 95.95 -5.26
C ALA A 12 -25.71 95.99 -4.35
N ARG A 13 -26.58 96.92 -4.58
CA ARG A 13 -27.91 96.95 -3.93
C ARG A 13 -28.73 95.75 -4.32
N PRO A 14 -29.40 95.02 -3.43
CA PRO A 14 -30.30 93.94 -3.78
C PRO A 14 -31.51 94.48 -4.52
N HIS A 15 -31.61 94.05 -5.79
CA HIS A 15 -32.86 94.28 -6.53
C HIS A 15 -33.98 93.54 -5.84
N ARG A 16 -34.88 94.21 -5.15
CA ARG A 16 -36.17 93.73 -4.71
C ARG A 16 -36.98 93.34 -5.94
N PRO A 17 -37.35 92.05 -6.14
CA PRO A 17 -38.21 91.72 -7.26
C PRO A 17 -39.49 92.45 -7.14
N SER A 18 -39.86 93.15 -8.23
CA SER A 18 -41.09 93.93 -8.26
C SER A 18 -42.29 92.96 -7.98
N TRP A 19 -43.12 93.30 -7.06
CA TRP A 19 -44.36 92.56 -6.62
C TRP A 19 -45.24 92.17 -7.82
N VAL A 20 -45.18 92.89 -8.90
CA VAL A 20 -45.88 92.66 -10.17
C VAL A 20 -45.34 91.41 -10.90
N VAL A 21 -44.02 91.15 -10.90
CA VAL A 21 -43.38 89.96 -11.56
C VAL A 21 -43.69 88.68 -10.77
N LEU A 22 -43.65 88.76 -9.42
CA LEU A 22 -44.04 87.64 -8.55
C LEU A 22 -45.50 87.26 -8.73
N ARG A 23 -46.41 88.28 -8.84
CA ARG A 23 -47.85 88.11 -9.01
C ARG A 23 -48.20 87.51 -10.40
N ARG A 24 -47.52 87.95 -11.48
CA ARG A 24 -47.65 87.35 -12.84
C ARG A 24 -47.09 85.91 -12.91
N GLY A 25 -45.99 85.64 -12.26
CA GLY A 25 -45.45 84.32 -12.13
C GLY A 25 -46.36 83.34 -11.36
N ALA A 26 -46.94 83.81 -10.24
CA ALA A 26 -47.90 83.05 -9.44
C ALA A 26 -49.23 82.75 -10.18
N VAL A 27 -49.75 83.75 -10.94
CA VAL A 27 -50.92 83.52 -11.80
C VAL A 27 -50.62 82.58 -12.95
N GLY A 28 -49.44 82.68 -13.59
CA GLY A 28 -49.03 81.76 -14.61
C GLY A 28 -48.82 80.31 -14.13
N ALA A 29 -48.24 80.18 -12.93
CA ALA A 29 -48.08 78.88 -12.28
C ALA A 29 -49.44 78.26 -11.89
N LEU A 30 -50.34 79.06 -11.36
CA LEU A 30 -51.73 78.63 -11.00
C LEU A 30 -52.46 78.15 -12.29
N LEU A 31 -52.38 78.91 -13.36
CA LEU A 31 -52.98 78.57 -14.65
C LEU A 31 -52.41 77.25 -15.24
N LEU A 32 -51.09 77.02 -15.15
CA LEU A 32 -50.46 75.79 -15.51
C LEU A 32 -50.91 74.60 -14.65
N ILE A 33 -51.09 74.81 -13.32
CA ILE A 33 -51.58 73.77 -12.44
C ILE A 33 -53.07 73.47 -12.75
N VAL A 34 -53.91 74.49 -13.05
CA VAL A 34 -55.28 74.27 -13.44
C VAL A 34 -55.40 73.54 -14.76
N VAL A 35 -54.58 73.90 -15.78
CA VAL A 35 -54.53 73.20 -17.08
C VAL A 35 -54.06 71.77 -16.88
N ALA A 36 -53.01 71.53 -16.10
CA ALA A 36 -52.54 70.20 -15.77
C ALA A 36 -53.59 69.35 -15.08
N ALA A 37 -54.32 69.98 -14.12
CA ALA A 37 -55.41 69.28 -13.42
C ALA A 37 -56.61 68.98 -14.37
N LEU A 38 -56.97 69.85 -15.27
CA LEU A 38 -57.99 69.59 -16.31
C LEU A 38 -57.61 68.50 -17.29
N VAL A 39 -56.38 68.53 -17.77
CA VAL A 39 -55.80 67.41 -18.61
C VAL A 39 -55.83 66.12 -17.81
N GLY A 40 -55.36 66.14 -16.58
CA GLY A 40 -55.39 64.91 -15.75
C GLY A 40 -56.80 64.42 -15.48
N MET A 41 -57.80 65.33 -15.32
CA MET A 41 -59.19 64.87 -15.20
C MET A 41 -59.79 64.31 -16.45
N ALA A 42 -59.46 64.80 -17.65
CA ALA A 42 -59.93 64.29 -18.92
C ALA A 42 -59.50 62.84 -19.17
N PHE A 43 -58.32 62.44 -18.64
CA PHE A 43 -57.79 61.09 -18.76
C PHE A 43 -57.99 60.21 -17.54
N ALA A 44 -58.71 60.68 -16.52
CA ALA A 44 -58.88 59.99 -15.23
C ALA A 44 -59.57 58.62 -15.36
N GLY A 45 -60.50 58.41 -16.34
CA GLY A 45 -61.24 57.17 -16.58
C GLY A 45 -61.90 56.53 -15.37
N PRO A 46 -62.58 55.42 -15.54
CA PRO A 46 -63.20 54.66 -14.40
C PRO A 46 -62.17 54.14 -13.42
N ARG A 47 -62.52 54.05 -12.12
CA ARG A 47 -61.63 53.44 -11.10
C ARG A 47 -61.52 51.93 -11.16
N SER A 48 -62.50 51.29 -11.79
CA SER A 48 -62.60 49.84 -11.93
C SER A 48 -61.77 49.28 -13.05
N GLU A 49 -61.29 50.12 -13.98
CA GLU A 49 -60.54 49.70 -15.17
C GLU A 49 -59.04 49.99 -15.03
N LEU A 50 -58.21 49.08 -15.51
CA LEU A 50 -56.76 49.24 -15.62
C LEU A 50 -56.41 50.39 -16.62
N ALA A 51 -55.26 51.03 -16.46
CA ALA A 51 -54.82 52.09 -17.33
C ALA A 51 -54.55 51.56 -18.75
N PRO A 52 -55.03 52.26 -19.80
CA PRO A 52 -54.65 51.89 -21.18
C PRO A 52 -53.13 51.89 -21.35
N GLY A 53 -52.61 50.94 -22.13
CA GLY A 53 -51.17 50.76 -22.34
C GLY A 53 -50.44 49.94 -21.28
N ILE A 54 -51.17 49.36 -20.34
CA ILE A 54 -50.57 48.40 -19.40
C ILE A 54 -50.67 46.98 -20.02
N THR A 55 -49.50 46.31 -20.08
CA THR A 55 -49.43 44.87 -20.39
C THR A 55 -48.98 44.10 -19.13
N ILE A 56 -49.38 42.83 -19.01
CA ILE A 56 -48.91 41.89 -17.99
C ILE A 56 -48.42 40.64 -18.72
N ALA A 57 -47.15 40.29 -18.49
CA ALA A 57 -46.48 39.17 -19.18
C ALA A 57 -46.64 39.24 -20.71
N GLY A 58 -46.64 40.45 -21.29
CA GLY A 58 -46.79 40.74 -22.69
C GLY A 58 -48.26 40.79 -23.20
N VAL A 59 -49.26 40.49 -22.41
CA VAL A 59 -50.69 40.56 -22.77
C VAL A 59 -51.25 41.92 -22.42
N ASP A 60 -51.92 42.62 -23.39
CA ASP A 60 -52.56 43.89 -23.15
C ASP A 60 -53.81 43.69 -22.25
N VAL A 61 -53.81 44.33 -21.09
CA VAL A 61 -54.89 44.32 -20.12
C VAL A 61 -55.47 45.73 -19.92
N GLY A 62 -55.00 46.73 -20.70
CA GLY A 62 -55.45 48.12 -20.64
C GLY A 62 -56.94 48.26 -20.96
N GLY A 63 -57.69 48.95 -20.09
CA GLY A 63 -59.14 49.15 -20.25
C GLY A 63 -60.01 48.02 -19.68
N LEU A 64 -59.44 46.87 -19.34
CA LEU A 64 -60.18 45.80 -18.67
C LEU A 64 -60.40 46.09 -17.19
N ASN A 65 -61.49 45.58 -16.59
CA ASN A 65 -61.62 45.58 -15.15
C ASN A 65 -60.70 44.48 -14.53
N VAL A 66 -60.50 44.56 -13.20
CA VAL A 66 -59.61 43.67 -12.47
C VAL A 66 -59.94 42.19 -12.63
N ASP A 67 -61.24 41.82 -12.60
CA ASP A 67 -61.68 40.43 -12.72
C ASP A 67 -61.56 39.91 -14.18
N GLU A 68 -61.86 40.75 -15.15
CA GLU A 68 -61.70 40.41 -16.58
C GLU A 68 -60.22 40.22 -16.91
N ALA A 69 -59.33 41.14 -16.47
CA ALA A 69 -57.89 41.01 -16.68
C ALA A 69 -57.35 39.73 -16.05
N ARG A 70 -57.74 39.40 -14.81
CA ARG A 70 -57.34 38.17 -14.13
C ARG A 70 -57.81 36.93 -14.90
N LYS A 71 -59.09 36.84 -15.27
CA LYS A 71 -59.63 35.71 -16.02
C LYS A 71 -58.97 35.54 -17.37
N LEU A 72 -58.65 36.62 -18.08
CA LEU A 72 -57.93 36.58 -19.34
C LEU A 72 -56.54 35.99 -19.16
N LEU A 73 -55.76 36.43 -18.16
CA LEU A 73 -54.42 35.97 -17.88
C LEU A 73 -54.39 34.49 -17.46
N GLU A 74 -55.33 34.10 -16.54
CA GLU A 74 -55.48 32.68 -16.10
C GLU A 74 -55.90 31.75 -17.24
N SER A 75 -56.82 32.21 -18.11
CA SER A 75 -57.23 31.42 -19.29
C SER A 75 -56.06 31.21 -20.27
N ARG A 76 -55.32 32.29 -20.55
CA ARG A 76 -54.17 32.26 -21.43
C ARG A 76 -53.05 31.43 -20.87
N SER A 77 -52.80 31.50 -19.54
CA SER A 77 -51.84 30.66 -18.85
C SER A 77 -52.14 29.17 -19.03
N ARG A 78 -53.39 28.73 -18.80
CA ARG A 78 -53.83 27.36 -18.97
C ARG A 78 -53.71 26.87 -20.40
N GLU A 79 -54.02 27.69 -21.39
CA GLU A 79 -53.82 27.35 -22.82
C GLU A 79 -52.37 27.06 -23.19
N LEU A 80 -51.42 27.73 -22.48
CA LEU A 80 -49.99 27.64 -22.77
C LEU A 80 -49.25 26.67 -21.86
N GLU A 81 -49.88 26.05 -20.86
CA GLU A 81 -49.25 25.19 -19.86
C GLU A 81 -48.53 23.99 -20.47
N GLY A 82 -49.16 23.33 -21.45
CA GLY A 82 -48.56 22.23 -22.20
C GLY A 82 -47.74 22.64 -23.44
N THR A 83 -47.68 23.95 -23.74
CA THR A 83 -46.98 24.43 -24.95
C THR A 83 -45.49 24.60 -24.68
N ALA A 84 -44.65 23.82 -25.40
CA ALA A 84 -43.22 23.88 -25.26
C ALA A 84 -42.61 25.17 -25.79
N VAL A 85 -41.73 25.77 -25.03
CA VAL A 85 -40.81 26.82 -25.46
C VAL A 85 -39.50 26.19 -25.91
N THR A 86 -39.00 26.60 -27.06
CA THR A 86 -37.69 26.16 -27.55
C THR A 86 -36.59 27.07 -27.03
N PHE A 87 -35.56 26.45 -26.40
CA PHE A 87 -34.37 27.12 -25.95
C PHE A 87 -33.18 26.64 -26.77
N THR A 88 -32.22 27.50 -27.02
CA THR A 88 -31.02 27.18 -27.79
C THR A 88 -29.76 27.56 -26.98
N ALA A 89 -28.79 26.63 -26.87
CA ALA A 89 -27.49 26.89 -26.27
C ALA A 89 -26.40 26.38 -27.24
N GLY A 90 -25.67 27.29 -27.85
CA GLY A 90 -24.74 26.94 -28.92
C GLY A 90 -25.45 26.22 -30.07
N LYS A 91 -25.08 24.96 -30.32
CA LYS A 91 -25.71 24.10 -31.36
C LYS A 91 -26.89 23.26 -30.82
N GLN A 92 -27.10 23.23 -29.51
CA GLN A 92 -28.08 22.41 -28.86
C GLN A 92 -29.45 23.12 -28.81
N ARG A 93 -30.52 22.30 -28.91
CA ARG A 93 -31.91 22.77 -28.80
C ARG A 93 -32.63 21.97 -27.75
N PHE A 94 -33.38 22.67 -26.89
CA PHE A 94 -34.15 22.08 -25.80
C PHE A 94 -35.58 22.58 -25.88
N ALA A 95 -36.54 21.73 -25.60
CA ALA A 95 -37.96 22.06 -25.50
C ALA A 95 -38.40 21.85 -24.05
N VAL A 96 -39.01 22.87 -23.43
CA VAL A 96 -39.49 22.82 -22.05
C VAL A 96 -40.88 23.40 -21.98
N THR A 97 -41.80 22.74 -21.28
CA THR A 97 -43.13 23.24 -20.98
C THR A 97 -43.20 23.86 -19.58
N PRO A 98 -44.09 24.84 -19.32
CA PRO A 98 -44.36 25.36 -17.99
C PRO A 98 -44.68 24.28 -16.96
N GLU A 99 -45.47 23.27 -17.34
CA GLU A 99 -45.82 22.12 -16.52
C GLU A 99 -44.62 21.35 -15.98
N GLN A 100 -43.58 21.15 -16.82
CA GLN A 100 -42.35 20.43 -16.43
C GLN A 100 -41.56 21.09 -15.30
N LEU A 101 -41.78 22.40 -15.06
CA LEU A 101 -41.14 23.14 -13.98
C LEU A 101 -42.15 23.53 -12.89
N SER A 102 -43.39 23.05 -12.98
CA SER A 102 -44.50 23.41 -12.05
C SER A 102 -44.58 24.91 -11.87
N ILE A 103 -44.61 25.65 -13.00
CA ILE A 103 -44.66 27.12 -12.93
C ILE A 103 -45.99 27.56 -12.42
N ASP A 104 -46.02 28.27 -11.32
CA ASP A 104 -47.16 28.99 -10.74
C ASP A 104 -46.92 30.49 -10.78
N VAL A 105 -47.91 31.20 -11.29
CA VAL A 105 -47.80 32.66 -11.51
C VAL A 105 -48.87 33.40 -10.73
N ASP A 106 -48.48 34.35 -9.91
CA ASP A 106 -49.40 35.21 -9.16
C ASP A 106 -50.02 36.29 -10.07
N TRP A 107 -51.04 35.85 -10.83
CA TRP A 107 -51.81 36.77 -11.69
C TRP A 107 -52.59 37.80 -10.89
N ALA A 108 -53.06 37.46 -9.68
CA ALA A 108 -53.80 38.39 -8.82
C ALA A 108 -52.90 39.52 -8.32
N GLY A 109 -51.71 39.19 -7.88
CA GLY A 109 -50.69 40.17 -7.47
C GLY A 109 -50.24 41.06 -8.63
N ALA A 110 -50.06 40.50 -9.82
CA ALA A 110 -49.71 41.27 -11.02
C ALA A 110 -50.78 42.28 -11.41
N VAL A 111 -52.05 41.87 -11.44
CA VAL A 111 -53.21 42.76 -11.72
C VAL A 111 -53.35 43.82 -10.64
N ALA A 112 -53.13 43.48 -9.35
CA ALA A 112 -53.13 44.46 -8.23
C ALA A 112 -52.00 45.49 -8.38
N ARG A 113 -50.80 45.09 -8.90
CA ARG A 113 -49.75 46.05 -9.25
C ARG A 113 -50.13 46.95 -10.41
N ALA A 114 -50.75 46.39 -11.45
CA ALA A 114 -51.26 47.10 -12.61
C ALA A 114 -52.28 48.19 -12.20
N GLN A 115 -53.18 47.84 -11.29
CA GLN A 115 -54.19 48.78 -10.74
C GLN A 115 -53.51 49.93 -9.98
N ARG A 116 -52.45 49.68 -9.24
CA ARG A 116 -51.71 50.73 -8.51
C ARG A 116 -51.00 51.71 -9.47
N VAL A 117 -50.44 51.23 -10.61
CA VAL A 117 -49.79 52.07 -11.61
C VAL A 117 -50.74 53.12 -12.18
N GLY A 118 -52.00 52.75 -12.47
CA GLY A 118 -53.04 53.67 -12.92
C GLY A 118 -53.79 54.36 -11.79
N GLY A 119 -53.37 54.19 -10.51
CA GLY A 119 -54.07 54.67 -9.31
C GLY A 119 -53.83 56.14 -8.98
N GLY A 120 -54.60 56.68 -7.97
CA GLY A 120 -54.47 58.01 -7.49
C GLY A 120 -55.85 58.78 -7.44
N PHE A 121 -55.83 60.01 -6.98
CA PHE A 121 -57.04 60.87 -7.05
C PHE A 121 -57.13 61.50 -8.46
N GLY A 122 -58.30 61.88 -8.92
CA GLY A 122 -58.69 62.41 -10.22
C GLY A 122 -57.59 62.87 -11.14
N PRO A 123 -57.03 64.07 -10.98
CA PRO A 123 -55.99 64.58 -11.89
C PRO A 123 -54.72 63.77 -11.94
N VAL A 124 -54.25 63.25 -10.80
CA VAL A 124 -53.01 62.42 -10.72
C VAL A 124 -53.23 61.05 -11.39
N ARG A 125 -54.38 60.45 -11.15
CA ARG A 125 -54.78 59.21 -11.82
C ARG A 125 -54.79 59.39 -13.34
N GLY A 126 -55.34 60.47 -13.86
CA GLY A 126 -55.41 60.73 -15.30
C GLY A 126 -53.98 60.92 -15.89
N TYR A 127 -53.11 61.57 -15.15
CA TYR A 127 -51.73 61.71 -15.56
C TYR A 127 -50.99 60.35 -15.62
N HIS A 128 -51.16 59.49 -14.60
CA HIS A 128 -50.59 58.15 -14.60
C HIS A 128 -51.14 57.30 -15.76
N ARG A 129 -52.46 57.40 -16.07
CA ARG A 129 -53.08 56.67 -17.17
C ARG A 129 -52.62 57.19 -18.54
N LEU A 130 -52.47 58.51 -18.68
CA LEU A 130 -51.92 59.10 -19.89
C LEU A 130 -50.46 58.70 -20.11
N HIS A 131 -49.66 58.70 -19.05
CA HIS A 131 -48.25 58.25 -19.09
C HIS A 131 -48.19 56.77 -19.52
N ALA A 132 -48.95 55.87 -18.83
CA ALA A 132 -48.97 54.47 -19.20
C ALA A 132 -49.38 54.20 -20.65
N ARG A 133 -50.37 55.03 -21.15
CA ARG A 133 -50.83 54.94 -22.57
C ARG A 133 -49.76 55.35 -23.59
N LEU A 134 -48.93 56.34 -23.25
CA LEU A 134 -47.91 56.89 -24.12
C LEU A 134 -46.61 56.10 -24.14
N THR A 135 -46.23 55.53 -23.00
CA THR A 135 -44.94 54.86 -22.81
C THR A 135 -45.06 53.34 -22.89
N GLY A 136 -46.26 52.77 -22.69
CA GLY A 136 -46.45 51.37 -22.46
C GLY A 136 -45.78 50.95 -21.11
N ILE A 137 -46.47 50.13 -20.30
CA ILE A 137 -45.87 49.61 -19.08
C ILE A 137 -46.16 48.12 -19.03
N ASP A 138 -45.10 47.34 -19.13
CA ASP A 138 -45.23 45.88 -18.93
C ASP A 138 -44.92 45.51 -17.48
N ILE A 139 -45.82 44.76 -16.86
CA ILE A 139 -45.73 44.33 -15.45
C ILE A 139 -45.37 42.84 -15.45
N ALA A 140 -44.16 42.56 -14.98
CA ALA A 140 -43.74 41.18 -14.75
C ALA A 140 -44.50 40.56 -13.57
N PRO A 141 -45.13 39.42 -13.72
CA PRO A 141 -45.78 38.71 -12.60
C PRO A 141 -44.71 38.07 -11.69
N ASP A 142 -45.11 37.79 -10.45
CA ASP A 142 -44.29 36.94 -9.57
C ASP A 142 -44.49 35.50 -9.97
N ILE A 143 -43.37 34.82 -10.25
CA ILE A 143 -43.33 33.45 -10.77
C ILE A 143 -42.72 32.56 -9.71
N GLN A 144 -43.44 31.55 -9.28
CA GLN A 144 -42.92 30.47 -8.43
C GLN A 144 -42.60 29.27 -9.31
N VAL A 145 -41.45 28.62 -9.07
CA VAL A 145 -41.02 27.41 -9.78
C VAL A 145 -40.59 26.37 -8.78
N TYR A 146 -40.76 25.11 -9.13
CA TYR A 146 -40.22 24.04 -8.31
C TYR A 146 -38.71 23.98 -8.51
N ALA A 147 -37.94 24.47 -7.52
CA ALA A 147 -36.50 24.67 -7.60
C ALA A 147 -35.72 23.41 -8.05
N ALA A 148 -36.07 22.22 -7.52
CA ALA A 148 -35.42 20.98 -7.89
C ALA A 148 -35.63 20.59 -9.36
N ALA A 149 -36.81 20.89 -9.94
CA ALA A 149 -37.08 20.64 -11.37
C ALA A 149 -36.30 21.62 -12.25
N LEU A 150 -36.21 22.89 -11.85
CA LEU A 150 -35.41 23.91 -12.54
C LEU A 150 -33.94 23.53 -12.55
N GLU A 151 -33.37 23.23 -11.38
CA GLU A 151 -31.95 22.79 -11.24
C GLU A 151 -31.66 21.53 -12.07
N PHE A 152 -32.57 20.55 -12.03
CA PHE A 152 -32.45 19.34 -12.84
C PHE A 152 -32.39 19.66 -14.35
N LYS A 153 -33.30 20.53 -14.84
CA LYS A 153 -33.33 20.91 -16.26
C LYS A 153 -32.09 21.71 -16.66
N VAL A 154 -31.66 22.66 -15.85
CA VAL A 154 -30.42 23.42 -16.09
C VAL A 154 -29.21 22.49 -16.09
N SER A 155 -29.14 21.53 -15.15
CA SER A 155 -28.08 20.53 -15.13
C SER A 155 -28.11 19.59 -16.34
N GLN A 156 -29.31 19.28 -16.87
CA GLN A 156 -29.46 18.52 -18.10
C GLN A 156 -28.96 19.31 -19.30
N PHE A 157 -29.26 20.59 -19.38
CA PHE A 157 -28.80 21.47 -20.46
C PHE A 157 -27.28 21.68 -20.39
N ALA A 158 -26.75 21.88 -19.19
CA ALA A 158 -25.32 22.00 -18.99
C ALA A 158 -24.58 20.75 -19.47
N ARG A 159 -25.03 19.55 -19.09
CA ARG A 159 -24.43 18.29 -19.55
C ARG A 159 -24.43 18.12 -21.07
N ALA A 160 -25.41 18.68 -21.77
CA ALA A 160 -25.49 18.60 -23.23
C ALA A 160 -24.72 19.71 -23.93
N THR A 161 -24.48 20.83 -23.26
CA THR A 161 -23.87 22.04 -23.83
C THR A 161 -22.39 22.17 -23.45
N ASP A 162 -22.04 21.81 -22.19
CA ASP A 162 -20.69 21.99 -21.66
C ASP A 162 -19.71 21.07 -22.40
N GLY A 163 -18.65 21.65 -22.90
CA GLY A 163 -17.52 20.96 -23.49
C GLY A 163 -16.24 21.56 -22.93
N PRO A 164 -15.36 20.78 -22.24
CA PRO A 164 -14.11 21.32 -21.70
C PRO A 164 -13.22 21.81 -22.85
N HIS A 165 -12.38 22.80 -22.56
CA HIS A 165 -11.32 23.17 -23.48
C HIS A 165 -10.29 22.06 -23.62
N VAL A 166 -9.59 22.02 -24.72
CA VAL A 166 -8.45 21.15 -24.97
C VAL A 166 -7.22 22.03 -25.09
N GLU A 167 -6.23 21.81 -24.24
CA GLU A 167 -5.01 22.59 -24.25
C GLU A 167 -4.15 22.33 -25.50
N ALA A 168 -3.35 23.29 -25.88
CA ALA A 168 -2.32 23.08 -26.90
C ALA A 168 -1.32 22.03 -26.41
N SER A 169 -0.77 21.25 -27.33
CA SER A 169 0.17 20.18 -27.02
C SER A 169 1.26 20.05 -28.07
N LEU A 170 2.36 19.39 -27.70
CA LEU A 170 3.38 18.98 -28.66
C LEU A 170 3.25 17.49 -28.94
N ARG A 171 3.39 17.11 -30.20
CA ARG A 171 3.34 15.70 -30.65
C ARG A 171 4.61 15.35 -31.41
N LEU A 172 5.12 14.16 -31.15
CA LEU A 172 6.20 13.56 -31.93
C LEU A 172 5.63 12.81 -33.13
N ARG A 173 6.10 13.14 -34.33
CA ARG A 173 5.81 12.42 -35.57
C ARG A 173 7.11 12.02 -36.27
N GLY A 174 7.49 10.74 -36.09
CA GLY A 174 8.83 10.30 -36.44
C GLY A 174 9.90 11.00 -35.60
N LEU A 175 10.70 11.88 -36.20
CA LEU A 175 11.66 12.75 -35.52
C LEU A 175 11.32 14.25 -35.71
N ALA A 176 10.07 14.57 -36.00
CA ALA A 176 9.60 15.95 -36.06
C ALA A 176 8.68 16.25 -34.86
N ILE A 177 8.79 17.49 -34.37
CA ILE A 177 7.93 17.98 -33.28
C ILE A 177 6.88 18.90 -33.89
N GLU A 178 5.62 18.47 -33.78
CA GLU A 178 4.46 19.22 -34.28
C GLU A 178 3.71 19.86 -33.12
N ALA A 179 3.36 21.13 -33.23
CA ALA A 179 2.48 21.80 -32.29
C ALA A 179 1.02 21.54 -32.71
N VAL A 180 0.21 21.07 -31.78
CA VAL A 180 -1.22 20.88 -31.95
C VAL A 180 -1.92 22.02 -31.23
N PRO A 181 -2.70 22.86 -31.93
CA PRO A 181 -3.40 23.97 -31.29
C PRO A 181 -4.47 23.48 -30.32
N GLY A 182 -4.65 24.23 -29.26
CA GLY A 182 -5.74 24.01 -28.33
C GLY A 182 -7.09 24.41 -28.93
N GLN A 183 -8.15 23.96 -28.31
CA GLN A 183 -9.52 24.28 -28.67
C GLN A 183 -10.27 24.79 -27.44
N SER A 184 -10.83 25.99 -27.52
CA SER A 184 -11.66 26.53 -26.45
C SER A 184 -12.91 25.68 -26.26
N GLY A 185 -13.25 25.46 -25.02
CA GLY A 185 -14.47 24.85 -24.57
C GLY A 185 -15.63 25.84 -24.49
N GLN A 186 -16.74 25.37 -24.02
CA GLN A 186 -17.92 26.18 -23.71
C GLN A 186 -18.59 25.68 -22.45
N LYS A 187 -19.23 26.60 -21.70
CA LYS A 187 -19.92 26.30 -20.46
C LYS A 187 -21.24 27.05 -20.41
N LEU A 188 -22.30 26.40 -20.05
CA LEU A 188 -23.60 27.05 -19.89
C LEU A 188 -23.57 27.94 -18.63
N ASP A 189 -23.95 29.23 -18.78
CA ASP A 189 -24.23 30.08 -17.63
C ASP A 189 -25.51 29.58 -16.96
N ARG A 190 -25.38 28.92 -15.83
CA ARG A 190 -26.51 28.29 -15.13
C ARG A 190 -27.49 29.31 -14.58
N GLU A 191 -26.98 30.37 -13.93
CA GLU A 191 -27.84 31.43 -13.37
C GLU A 191 -28.57 32.21 -14.46
N GLY A 192 -27.89 32.56 -15.53
CA GLY A 192 -28.48 33.21 -16.69
C GLY A 192 -29.53 32.30 -17.35
N THR A 193 -29.26 30.99 -17.42
CA THR A 193 -30.20 29.99 -17.95
C THR A 193 -31.45 29.87 -17.09
N GLU A 194 -31.31 29.82 -15.76
CA GLU A 194 -32.46 29.78 -14.84
C GLU A 194 -33.36 31.01 -15.02
N ARG A 195 -32.79 32.18 -15.06
CA ARG A 195 -33.51 33.43 -15.31
C ARG A 195 -34.21 33.41 -16.66
N ALA A 196 -33.54 32.96 -17.72
CA ALA A 196 -34.12 32.90 -19.06
C ALA A 196 -35.27 31.88 -19.13
N LEU A 197 -35.13 30.71 -18.48
CA LEU A 197 -36.18 29.68 -18.41
C LEU A 197 -37.42 30.23 -17.70
N VAL A 198 -37.25 30.80 -16.51
CA VAL A 198 -38.37 31.37 -15.71
C VAL A 198 -39.06 32.49 -16.46
N ALA A 199 -38.32 33.43 -17.02
CA ALA A 199 -38.87 34.55 -17.76
C ALA A 199 -39.65 34.12 -19.02
N ALA A 200 -39.05 33.20 -19.83
CA ALA A 200 -39.66 32.76 -21.07
C ALA A 200 -40.92 31.88 -20.86
N LEU A 201 -40.88 31.03 -19.83
CA LEU A 201 -42.01 30.14 -19.53
C LEU A 201 -43.13 30.85 -18.78
N GLY A 202 -42.82 31.90 -18.00
CA GLY A 202 -43.81 32.77 -17.34
C GLY A 202 -44.43 33.82 -18.29
N SER A 203 -43.89 34.04 -19.46
CA SER A 203 -44.46 34.94 -20.47
C SER A 203 -45.70 34.31 -21.15
N LEU A 204 -46.76 35.07 -21.35
CA LEU A 204 -47.97 34.66 -22.06
C LEU A 204 -47.90 34.97 -23.57
N VAL A 205 -46.82 35.59 -24.00
CA VAL A 205 -46.53 35.81 -25.43
C VAL A 205 -45.35 34.92 -25.81
N ARG A 206 -45.59 34.00 -26.72
CA ARG A 206 -44.54 33.09 -27.20
C ARG A 206 -43.74 33.75 -28.32
N ALA A 207 -42.53 34.14 -28.00
CA ALA A 207 -41.52 34.55 -29.00
C ALA A 207 -40.91 33.28 -29.66
N GLY A 208 -40.05 33.46 -30.63
CA GLY A 208 -39.28 32.37 -31.22
C GLY A 208 -38.30 31.71 -30.21
N PRO A 209 -37.37 30.90 -30.70
CA PRO A 209 -36.38 30.24 -29.80
C PRO A 209 -35.65 31.22 -28.90
N VAL A 210 -35.56 30.91 -27.60
CA VAL A 210 -34.86 31.70 -26.59
C VAL A 210 -33.41 31.25 -26.53
N GLN A 211 -32.49 32.18 -26.71
CA GLN A 211 -31.06 31.86 -26.64
C GLN A 211 -30.59 31.89 -25.17
N LEU A 212 -30.01 30.77 -24.74
CA LEU A 212 -29.42 30.63 -23.41
C LEU A 212 -27.98 31.15 -23.43
N PRO A 213 -27.53 31.80 -22.35
CA PRO A 213 -26.17 32.31 -22.28
C PRO A 213 -25.16 31.18 -22.13
N VAL A 214 -24.13 31.22 -22.96
CA VAL A 214 -23.01 30.28 -22.96
C VAL A 214 -21.72 31.07 -22.84
N GLU A 215 -20.89 30.69 -21.91
CA GLU A 215 -19.58 31.26 -21.69
C GLU A 215 -18.51 30.45 -22.46
N VAL A 216 -17.49 31.12 -22.97
CA VAL A 216 -16.34 30.44 -23.55
C VAL A 216 -15.41 29.99 -22.44
N ASP A 217 -15.02 28.73 -22.46
CA ASP A 217 -13.98 28.15 -21.61
C ASP A 217 -12.65 28.21 -22.40
N PRO A 218 -11.81 29.25 -22.17
CA PRO A 218 -10.64 29.45 -22.99
C PRO A 218 -9.52 28.49 -22.67
N VAL A 219 -8.69 28.12 -23.63
CA VAL A 219 -7.44 27.42 -23.42
C VAL A 219 -6.53 28.25 -22.50
N GLN A 220 -5.85 27.56 -21.57
CA GLN A 220 -4.90 28.19 -20.65
C GLN A 220 -3.48 28.19 -21.23
N VAL A 221 -3.15 27.17 -22.04
CA VAL A 221 -1.87 27.02 -22.72
C VAL A 221 -2.11 27.06 -24.23
N THR A 222 -1.54 28.05 -24.88
CA THR A 222 -1.60 28.23 -26.32
C THR A 222 -0.39 27.61 -27.04
N THR A 223 -0.40 27.54 -28.35
CA THR A 223 0.77 27.12 -29.13
C THR A 223 1.98 28.04 -28.95
N ASP A 224 1.75 29.33 -28.68
CA ASP A 224 2.82 30.29 -28.44
C ASP A 224 3.52 30.06 -27.12
N ASP A 225 2.77 29.65 -26.07
CA ASP A 225 3.34 29.27 -24.79
C ASP A 225 4.23 28.03 -24.90
N LEU A 226 3.99 27.18 -25.90
CA LEU A 226 4.76 25.96 -26.16
C LEU A 226 5.96 26.19 -27.11
N ALA A 227 6.16 27.39 -27.66
CA ALA A 227 7.22 27.66 -28.63
C ALA A 227 8.63 27.36 -28.09
N ALA A 228 8.91 27.74 -26.85
CA ALA A 228 10.19 27.44 -26.20
C ALA A 228 10.39 25.91 -25.97
N ALA A 229 9.35 25.22 -25.54
CA ALA A 229 9.39 23.76 -25.33
C ALA A 229 9.57 23.01 -26.66
N LYS A 230 8.94 23.50 -27.74
CA LYS A 230 9.12 22.94 -29.09
C LYS A 230 10.58 23.05 -29.54
N LEU A 231 11.19 24.22 -29.39
CA LEU A 231 12.60 24.44 -29.74
C LEU A 231 13.52 23.53 -28.91
N GLN A 232 13.25 23.39 -27.60
CA GLN A 232 14.01 22.48 -26.74
C GLN A 232 13.87 21.01 -27.19
N ALA A 233 12.67 20.55 -27.51
CA ALA A 233 12.43 19.21 -27.99
C ALA A 233 13.12 18.93 -29.34
N GLU A 234 13.05 19.85 -30.27
CA GLU A 234 13.75 19.78 -31.57
C GLU A 234 15.28 19.70 -31.37
N LEU A 235 15.82 20.53 -30.49
CA LEU A 235 17.23 20.49 -30.13
C LEU A 235 17.63 19.19 -29.45
N ALA A 236 16.78 18.69 -28.56
CA ALA A 236 17.04 17.43 -27.87
C ALA A 236 17.25 16.24 -28.83
N ILE A 237 16.43 16.16 -29.88
CA ILE A 237 16.50 15.11 -30.89
C ILE A 237 17.37 15.46 -32.12
N SER A 238 18.06 16.57 -32.11
CA SER A 238 18.90 17.01 -33.24
C SER A 238 20.10 16.11 -33.47
N SER A 239 20.73 15.60 -32.42
CA SER A 239 21.94 14.79 -32.42
C SER A 239 21.96 13.76 -31.30
N PRO A 240 22.77 12.68 -31.39
CA PRO A 240 22.92 11.72 -30.32
C PRO A 240 23.48 12.34 -29.02
N VAL A 241 23.14 11.74 -27.87
CA VAL A 241 23.73 12.05 -26.54
C VAL A 241 24.53 10.86 -26.05
N ARG A 242 25.54 11.09 -25.24
CA ARG A 242 26.31 10.06 -24.53
C ARG A 242 26.01 10.18 -23.04
N LEU A 243 25.64 9.06 -22.41
CA LEU A 243 25.63 8.94 -20.95
C LEU A 243 26.98 8.40 -20.49
N ALA A 244 27.56 9.00 -19.48
CA ALA A 244 28.86 8.65 -18.90
C ALA A 244 28.71 8.11 -17.49
N TYR A 245 29.35 7.00 -17.19
CA TYR A 245 29.47 6.42 -15.85
C TYR A 245 30.87 5.89 -15.65
N GLY A 246 31.68 6.59 -14.87
CA GLY A 246 33.11 6.30 -14.79
C GLY A 246 33.77 6.33 -16.18
N GLU A 247 34.36 5.22 -16.57
CA GLU A 247 34.97 5.03 -17.88
C GLU A 247 33.98 4.59 -18.98
N THR A 248 32.81 4.12 -18.58
CA THR A 248 31.80 3.58 -19.50
C THR A 248 30.99 4.71 -20.17
N ARG A 249 30.73 4.55 -21.46
CA ARG A 249 29.96 5.50 -22.28
C ARG A 249 28.84 4.78 -23.01
N PHE A 250 27.59 5.21 -22.75
CA PHE A 250 26.39 4.71 -23.43
C PHE A 250 25.97 5.72 -24.48
N LYS A 251 25.88 5.32 -25.75
CA LYS A 251 25.41 6.19 -26.83
C LYS A 251 23.90 6.09 -26.99
N LEU A 252 23.18 7.19 -26.82
CA LEU A 252 21.75 7.32 -27.11
C LEU A 252 21.58 7.95 -28.50
N PRO A 253 21.10 7.19 -29.50
CA PRO A 253 20.76 7.73 -30.79
C PRO A 253 19.53 8.63 -30.71
N ARG A 254 19.34 9.50 -31.69
CA ARG A 254 18.23 10.50 -31.76
C ARG A 254 16.86 9.88 -31.55
N TRP A 255 16.59 8.74 -32.14
CA TRP A 255 15.31 8.05 -32.02
C TRP A 255 15.06 7.57 -30.58
N ARG A 256 16.11 7.13 -29.89
CA ARG A 256 15.99 6.72 -28.48
C ARG A 256 15.71 7.93 -27.60
N ILE A 257 16.37 9.07 -27.83
CA ILE A 257 16.07 10.29 -27.09
C ILE A 257 14.62 10.70 -27.32
N ALA A 258 14.13 10.66 -28.55
CA ALA A 258 12.75 10.96 -28.90
C ALA A 258 11.73 10.08 -28.16
N GLU A 259 12.04 8.80 -27.94
CA GLU A 259 11.20 7.88 -27.16
C GLU A 259 11.17 8.19 -25.66
N LEU A 260 12.26 8.76 -25.14
CA LEU A 260 12.38 9.10 -23.72
C LEU A 260 11.78 10.46 -23.37
N LEU A 261 11.52 11.31 -24.39
CA LEU A 261 10.96 12.64 -24.19
C LEU A 261 9.47 12.57 -23.82
N SER A 262 9.13 13.21 -22.73
CA SER A 262 7.76 13.61 -22.39
C SER A 262 7.53 15.02 -22.91
N LEU A 263 6.68 15.12 -23.94
CA LEU A 263 6.31 16.40 -24.55
C LEU A 263 5.14 17.06 -23.81
N PRO A 264 5.08 18.41 -23.78
CA PRO A 264 3.98 19.15 -23.19
C PRO A 264 2.60 18.72 -23.69
N ARG A 265 1.69 18.47 -22.76
CA ARG A 265 0.27 18.18 -22.94
C ARG A 265 -0.46 18.43 -21.62
N ASP A 266 -1.79 18.52 -21.65
CA ASP A 266 -2.63 18.65 -20.44
C ASP A 266 -2.14 19.80 -19.52
N ALA A 267 -2.00 21.01 -20.11
CA ALA A 267 -1.51 22.23 -19.50
C ALA A 267 -0.02 22.22 -19.06
N ALA A 268 0.73 21.16 -19.29
CA ALA A 268 2.18 21.19 -19.09
C ALA A 268 2.85 22.05 -20.18
N THR A 269 3.90 22.78 -19.79
CA THR A 269 4.64 23.69 -20.72
C THR A 269 6.12 23.33 -20.86
N LYS A 270 6.59 22.28 -20.17
CA LYS A 270 8.01 21.90 -20.16
C LYS A 270 8.23 20.51 -20.75
N VAL A 271 9.35 20.35 -21.43
CA VAL A 271 9.85 19.05 -21.88
C VAL A 271 10.56 18.35 -20.73
N ALA A 272 10.41 17.04 -20.63
CA ALA A 272 11.10 16.21 -19.65
C ALA A 272 11.56 14.89 -20.25
N ILE A 273 12.46 14.19 -19.58
CA ILE A 273 12.74 12.78 -19.80
C ILE A 273 11.89 12.01 -18.80
N ALA A 274 10.79 11.44 -19.24
CA ALA A 274 9.82 10.78 -18.38
C ALA A 274 8.85 9.89 -19.18
N GLY A 275 8.08 9.08 -18.47
CA GLY A 275 7.03 8.21 -19.01
C GLY A 275 7.49 6.76 -19.21
N PRO A 276 6.57 5.85 -19.57
CA PRO A 276 6.81 4.41 -19.53
C PRO A 276 8.03 3.93 -20.31
N ARG A 277 8.39 4.60 -21.40
CA ARG A 277 9.59 4.25 -22.18
C ARG A 277 10.88 4.72 -21.51
N ALA A 278 10.83 5.87 -20.82
CA ALA A 278 11.95 6.35 -20.02
C ALA A 278 12.15 5.46 -18.78
N ASP A 279 11.06 5.09 -18.10
CA ASP A 279 11.10 4.20 -16.94
C ASP A 279 11.73 2.85 -17.30
N ALA A 280 11.27 2.22 -18.38
CA ALA A 280 11.85 0.96 -18.86
C ALA A 280 13.33 1.08 -19.32
N TYR A 281 13.74 2.25 -19.78
CA TYR A 281 15.12 2.51 -20.10
C TYR A 281 15.98 2.63 -18.84
N PHE A 282 15.52 3.39 -17.85
CA PHE A 282 16.23 3.56 -16.59
C PHE A 282 16.28 2.27 -15.77
N GLU A 283 15.24 1.43 -15.80
CA GLU A 283 15.26 0.10 -15.17
C GLU A 283 16.41 -0.78 -15.73
N LYS A 284 16.60 -0.77 -17.05
CA LYS A 284 17.74 -1.47 -17.67
C LYS A 284 19.08 -0.85 -17.30
N LEU A 285 19.13 0.46 -17.15
CA LEU A 285 20.34 1.16 -16.76
C LEU A 285 20.70 0.87 -15.29
N GLN A 286 19.68 0.77 -14.40
CA GLN A 286 19.83 0.35 -13.01
C GLN A 286 20.52 -1.01 -12.90
N ALA A 287 20.07 -2.00 -13.69
CA ALA A 287 20.69 -3.33 -13.71
C ALA A 287 22.19 -3.32 -14.06
N THR A 288 22.69 -2.23 -14.65
CA THR A 288 24.10 -2.07 -15.03
C THR A 288 24.88 -1.23 -14.01
N VAL A 289 24.21 -0.26 -13.38
CA VAL A 289 24.82 0.74 -12.50
C VAL A 289 24.74 0.35 -11.04
N ASP A 290 23.60 -0.23 -10.62
CA ASP A 290 23.33 -0.52 -9.21
C ASP A 290 24.25 -1.63 -8.70
N ARG A 291 24.72 -1.44 -7.49
CA ARG A 291 25.49 -2.41 -6.72
C ARG A 291 24.96 -2.41 -5.30
N ASP A 292 24.54 -3.57 -4.83
CA ASP A 292 24.06 -3.73 -3.48
C ASP A 292 25.14 -3.42 -2.46
N PRO A 293 24.79 -2.78 -1.34
CA PRO A 293 25.71 -2.61 -0.23
C PRO A 293 25.99 -3.96 0.43
N VAL A 294 27.20 -4.10 0.95
CA VAL A 294 27.60 -5.29 1.71
C VAL A 294 27.80 -4.93 3.15
N ASP A 295 27.11 -5.63 4.03
CA ASP A 295 27.21 -5.43 5.48
C ASP A 295 28.58 -5.79 6.03
N ALA A 296 29.02 -5.07 7.06
CA ALA A 296 30.14 -5.51 7.86
C ALA A 296 29.81 -6.86 8.51
N ARG A 297 30.74 -7.78 8.46
CA ARG A 297 30.59 -9.12 9.06
C ARG A 297 31.78 -9.46 9.95
N PHE A 298 31.53 -10.38 10.86
CA PHE A 298 32.60 -10.92 11.70
C PHE A 298 33.16 -12.19 11.07
N GLU A 299 34.46 -12.31 11.04
CA GLU A 299 35.17 -13.49 10.56
C GLU A 299 36.07 -14.03 11.68
N VAL A 300 35.90 -15.31 11.98
CA VAL A 300 36.71 -16.01 12.97
C VAL A 300 37.87 -16.73 12.28
N ARG A 301 39.10 -16.37 12.65
CA ARG A 301 40.33 -17.02 12.13
C ARG A 301 41.29 -17.29 13.25
N SER A 302 41.91 -18.47 13.26
CA SER A 302 43.00 -18.87 14.16
C SER A 302 42.78 -18.46 15.62
N GLY A 303 41.54 -18.51 16.10
CA GLY A 303 41.16 -18.18 17.48
C GLY A 303 40.90 -16.70 17.79
N GLY A 304 41.03 -15.82 16.81
CA GLY A 304 40.68 -14.40 16.89
C GLY A 304 39.45 -14.05 16.06
N ILE A 305 38.93 -12.86 16.31
CA ILE A 305 37.81 -12.28 15.55
C ILE A 305 38.28 -11.06 14.78
N ARG A 306 37.85 -10.94 13.54
CA ARG A 306 38.12 -9.79 12.67
C ARG A 306 36.85 -9.27 12.07
N ILE A 307 36.71 -7.96 12.01
CA ILE A 307 35.63 -7.31 11.26
C ILE A 307 36.08 -7.21 9.80
N VAL A 308 35.28 -7.78 8.91
CA VAL A 308 35.34 -7.51 7.47
C VAL A 308 34.53 -6.24 7.23
N PRO A 309 35.17 -5.17 6.70
CA PRO A 309 34.50 -3.90 6.52
C PRO A 309 33.27 -4.00 5.64
N ALA A 310 32.26 -3.19 5.95
CA ALA A 310 31.13 -2.96 5.07
C ALA A 310 31.59 -2.28 3.78
N GLN A 311 30.84 -2.50 2.71
CA GLN A 311 31.00 -1.79 1.45
C GLN A 311 29.71 -1.05 1.13
N GLU A 312 29.83 0.22 0.78
CA GLU A 312 28.71 0.99 0.30
C GLU A 312 28.29 0.50 -1.09
N GLY A 313 26.99 0.43 -1.30
CA GLY A 313 26.39 0.19 -2.59
C GLY A 313 26.27 1.47 -3.40
N VAL A 314 25.79 1.33 -4.62
CA VAL A 314 25.50 2.43 -5.55
C VAL A 314 24.14 2.18 -6.15
N THR A 315 23.29 3.20 -6.15
CA THR A 315 21.96 3.17 -6.78
C THR A 315 21.85 4.31 -7.79
N LEU A 316 21.29 4.02 -8.94
CA LEU A 316 21.01 5.03 -9.97
C LEU A 316 20.05 6.09 -9.43
N ASP A 317 20.45 7.35 -9.43
CA ASP A 317 19.54 8.48 -9.25
C ASP A 317 18.83 8.77 -10.58
N VAL A 318 17.66 8.14 -10.76
CA VAL A 318 16.87 8.27 -11.98
C VAL A 318 16.45 9.72 -12.25
N PRO A 319 15.88 10.47 -11.28
CA PRO A 319 15.56 11.88 -11.48
C PRO A 319 16.77 12.74 -11.85
N GLY A 320 17.88 12.58 -11.15
CA GLY A 320 19.12 13.27 -11.44
C GLY A 320 19.65 12.97 -12.83
N THR A 321 19.71 11.69 -13.18
CA THR A 321 20.16 11.25 -14.53
C THR A 321 19.24 11.75 -15.64
N ALA A 322 17.92 11.73 -15.44
CA ALA A 322 16.94 12.25 -16.40
C ALA A 322 17.14 13.75 -16.64
N LYS A 323 17.38 14.51 -15.56
CA LYS A 323 17.68 15.95 -15.63
C LYS A 323 18.98 16.23 -16.39
N GLU A 324 20.06 15.52 -16.07
CA GLU A 324 21.35 15.66 -16.76
C GLU A 324 21.25 15.24 -18.23
N LEU A 325 20.50 14.17 -18.52
CA LEU A 325 20.26 13.71 -19.89
C LEU A 325 19.50 14.77 -20.70
N LEU A 326 18.45 15.37 -20.14
CA LEU A 326 17.73 16.45 -20.81
C LEU A 326 18.63 17.67 -21.02
N ALA A 327 19.38 18.08 -20.00
CA ALA A 327 20.31 19.22 -20.11
C ALA A 327 21.35 19.01 -21.21
N ALA A 328 21.93 17.80 -21.30
CA ALA A 328 22.85 17.45 -22.37
C ALA A 328 22.15 17.36 -23.72
N ALA A 329 20.92 16.88 -23.80
CA ALA A 329 20.16 16.75 -25.03
C ALA A 329 19.78 18.11 -25.63
N ILE A 330 19.45 19.10 -24.79
CA ILE A 330 19.14 20.48 -25.25
C ILE A 330 20.38 21.38 -25.41
N SER A 331 21.57 20.88 -25.09
CA SER A 331 22.81 21.62 -25.27
C SER A 331 23.32 21.49 -26.71
N PRO A 332 23.62 22.58 -27.39
CA PRO A 332 24.19 22.52 -28.74
C PRO A 332 25.64 21.99 -28.78
N ASN A 333 26.41 22.23 -27.72
CA ASN A 333 27.84 21.96 -27.69
C ASN A 333 28.28 20.84 -26.74
N ARG A 334 27.51 20.57 -25.65
CA ARG A 334 27.83 19.59 -24.62
C ARG A 334 26.79 18.47 -24.57
N ARG A 335 26.97 17.45 -25.41
CA ARG A 335 26.04 16.32 -25.54
C ARG A 335 26.53 15.07 -24.79
N VAL A 336 27.07 15.30 -23.61
CA VAL A 336 27.45 14.26 -22.65
C VAL A 336 26.77 14.56 -21.33
N ALA A 337 26.04 13.59 -20.81
CA ALA A 337 25.40 13.63 -19.49
C ALA A 337 26.11 12.63 -18.58
N GLU A 338 26.41 13.01 -17.37
CA GLU A 338 26.87 12.10 -16.35
C GLU A 338 25.66 11.35 -15.75
N ILE A 339 25.84 10.06 -15.50
CA ILE A 339 24.84 9.27 -14.75
C ILE A 339 24.95 9.66 -13.29
N ALA A 340 23.88 10.21 -12.76
CA ALA A 340 23.78 10.53 -11.35
C ALA A 340 23.55 9.26 -10.54
N VAL A 341 24.29 9.11 -9.43
CA VAL A 341 24.16 7.97 -8.54
C VAL A 341 24.06 8.43 -7.08
N ALA A 342 23.33 7.66 -6.30
CA ALA A 342 23.24 7.80 -4.85
C ALA A 342 23.98 6.64 -4.17
N THR A 343 24.56 6.90 -3.01
CA THR A 343 25.17 5.87 -2.19
C THR A 343 24.09 5.05 -1.46
N ALA A 344 24.08 3.74 -1.65
CA ALA A 344 23.27 2.82 -0.86
C ALA A 344 24.09 2.39 0.37
N ARG A 345 23.55 2.69 1.56
CA ARG A 345 24.23 2.36 2.82
C ARG A 345 23.95 0.93 3.23
N PRO A 346 24.95 0.18 3.75
CA PRO A 346 24.73 -1.12 4.35
C PRO A 346 23.87 -0.99 5.63
N GLU A 347 23.10 -2.01 5.95
CA GLU A 347 22.30 -2.08 7.18
C GLU A 347 23.21 -2.08 8.43
N ARG A 348 24.38 -2.74 8.32
CA ARG A 348 25.39 -2.77 9.34
C ARG A 348 26.71 -2.19 8.80
N THR A 349 27.02 -0.97 9.23
CA THR A 349 28.28 -0.33 8.86
C THR A 349 29.47 -0.95 9.61
N THR A 350 30.68 -0.67 9.15
CA THR A 350 31.91 -1.04 9.90
C THR A 350 31.96 -0.39 11.29
N ALA A 351 31.40 0.82 11.42
CA ALA A 351 31.31 1.51 12.70
C ALA A 351 30.35 0.80 13.66
N ASP A 352 29.19 0.36 13.16
CA ASP A 352 28.21 -0.40 13.94
C ASP A 352 28.82 -1.72 14.42
N ALA A 353 29.47 -2.46 13.53
CA ALA A 353 30.16 -3.69 13.90
C ALA A 353 31.23 -3.49 14.98
N LYS A 354 32.00 -2.39 14.92
CA LYS A 354 32.94 -2.02 15.98
C LYS A 354 32.24 -1.67 17.30
N ALA A 355 31.16 -0.92 17.23
CA ALA A 355 30.38 -0.50 18.41
C ALA A 355 29.70 -1.70 19.11
N MET A 356 29.45 -2.81 18.43
CA MET A 356 28.94 -4.06 19.03
C MET A 356 29.88 -4.60 20.12
N GLY A 357 31.20 -4.30 20.06
CA GLY A 357 32.16 -4.66 21.08
C GLY A 357 32.36 -6.17 21.22
N ILE A 358 32.33 -6.92 20.10
CA ILE A 358 32.66 -8.34 20.08
C ILE A 358 34.15 -8.47 19.90
N GLU A 359 34.86 -8.81 20.96
CA GLU A 359 36.34 -8.67 21.03
C GLU A 359 37.06 -10.00 21.21
N ARG A 360 36.47 -10.94 21.97
CA ARG A 360 37.14 -12.18 22.34
C ARG A 360 36.19 -13.37 22.36
N ARG A 361 36.75 -14.56 22.33
CA ARG A 361 36.02 -15.80 22.53
C ARG A 361 35.67 -15.97 24.00
N LEU A 362 34.41 -16.09 24.32
CA LEU A 362 33.90 -16.34 25.68
C LEU A 362 33.96 -17.84 26.01
N SER A 363 33.56 -18.68 25.05
CA SER A 363 33.56 -20.14 25.19
C SER A 363 33.70 -20.83 23.84
N SER A 364 33.96 -22.11 23.89
CA SER A 364 33.96 -23.00 22.71
C SER A 364 33.65 -24.44 23.14
N TYR A 365 32.76 -25.10 22.43
CA TYR A 365 32.46 -26.50 22.71
C TYR A 365 32.39 -27.31 21.42
N THR A 366 32.93 -28.55 21.46
CA THR A 366 32.98 -29.43 20.30
C THR A 366 32.31 -30.76 20.62
N THR A 367 31.51 -31.26 19.69
CA THR A 367 30.98 -32.63 19.75
C THR A 367 31.42 -33.43 18.50
N PRO A 368 31.92 -34.68 18.70
CA PRO A 368 32.40 -35.48 17.58
C PRO A 368 31.24 -35.97 16.71
N TYR A 369 31.52 -36.21 15.43
CA TYR A 369 30.55 -36.83 14.53
C TYR A 369 30.26 -38.28 14.96
N ALA A 370 29.01 -38.70 14.73
CA ALA A 370 28.59 -40.09 14.85
C ALA A 370 27.42 -40.37 13.89
N GLY A 371 27.35 -41.55 13.32
CA GLY A 371 26.25 -41.99 12.46
C GLY A 371 26.54 -41.87 10.96
N SER A 372 25.46 -41.85 10.15
CA SER A 372 25.49 -41.89 8.70
C SER A 372 26.01 -40.59 8.06
N ALA A 373 26.39 -40.67 6.78
CA ALA A 373 26.78 -39.51 5.99
C ALA A 373 25.66 -38.44 5.92
N ASP A 374 24.40 -38.87 5.82
CA ASP A 374 23.22 -37.96 5.79
C ASP A 374 23.05 -37.22 7.10
N ARG A 375 23.25 -37.92 8.22
CA ARG A 375 23.26 -37.25 9.53
C ARG A 375 24.39 -36.23 9.65
N ILE A 376 25.58 -36.56 9.18
CA ILE A 376 26.73 -35.60 9.19
C ILE A 376 26.44 -34.42 8.27
N SER A 377 25.79 -34.65 7.12
CA SER A 377 25.34 -33.57 6.22
C SER A 377 24.36 -32.62 6.94
N ASN A 378 23.38 -33.14 7.69
CA ASN A 378 22.44 -32.34 8.49
C ASN A 378 23.16 -31.52 9.56
N LEU A 379 24.15 -32.10 10.24
CA LEU A 379 24.95 -31.38 11.24
C LEU A 379 25.72 -30.21 10.63
N ARG A 380 26.38 -30.44 9.49
CA ARG A 380 27.12 -29.41 8.76
C ARG A 380 26.21 -28.30 8.31
N LEU A 381 25.06 -28.63 7.74
CA LEU A 381 24.07 -27.65 7.32
C LEU A 381 23.53 -26.82 8.51
N ALA A 382 23.10 -27.48 9.58
CA ALA A 382 22.57 -26.78 10.74
C ALA A 382 23.59 -25.84 11.39
N VAL A 383 24.87 -26.27 11.46
CA VAL A 383 25.95 -25.42 11.97
C VAL A 383 26.24 -24.24 11.05
N SER A 384 26.17 -24.42 9.73
CA SER A 384 26.37 -23.32 8.80
C SER A 384 25.25 -22.29 8.83
N LEU A 385 24.03 -22.71 9.16
CA LEU A 385 22.88 -21.80 9.27
C LEU A 385 22.92 -20.95 10.53
N LEU A 386 23.51 -21.41 11.62
CA LEU A 386 23.66 -20.64 12.84
C LEU A 386 24.97 -19.81 12.87
N ASP A 387 25.92 -20.09 11.95
CA ASP A 387 27.18 -19.37 11.93
C ASP A 387 27.01 -17.92 11.58
N GLY A 388 27.54 -17.04 12.42
CA GLY A 388 27.39 -15.59 12.26
C GLY A 388 26.20 -14.99 12.99
N ALA A 389 25.38 -15.78 13.71
CA ALA A 389 24.24 -15.28 14.47
C ALA A 389 24.66 -14.27 15.52
N LEU A 390 24.01 -13.11 15.52
CA LEU A 390 24.31 -11.96 16.43
C LEU A 390 23.21 -11.83 17.48
N VAL A 391 23.59 -11.74 18.73
CA VAL A 391 22.67 -11.60 19.86
C VAL A 391 22.92 -10.27 20.56
N ALA A 392 21.97 -9.36 20.50
CA ALA A 392 22.06 -8.04 21.14
C ALA A 392 22.12 -8.16 22.68
N PRO A 393 22.64 -7.17 23.38
CA PRO A 393 22.50 -7.08 24.84
C PRO A 393 21.04 -7.23 25.27
N GLY A 394 20.74 -8.15 26.20
CA GLY A 394 19.38 -8.49 26.61
C GLY A 394 18.59 -9.34 25.61
N GLY A 395 19.11 -9.56 24.41
CA GLY A 395 18.47 -10.38 23.37
C GLY A 395 18.56 -11.87 23.67
N THR A 396 17.67 -12.64 23.04
CA THR A 396 17.60 -14.09 23.18
C THR A 396 18.01 -14.77 21.89
N PHE A 397 18.97 -15.68 21.96
CA PHE A 397 19.27 -16.62 20.88
C PHE A 397 18.25 -17.76 20.89
N SER A 398 17.75 -18.18 19.75
CA SER A 398 16.88 -19.33 19.53
C SER A 398 17.46 -20.20 18.42
N LEU A 399 17.75 -21.47 18.74
CA LEU A 399 18.29 -22.38 17.72
C LEU A 399 17.26 -22.66 16.61
N ASN A 400 15.99 -22.77 16.97
CA ASN A 400 14.94 -22.99 15.98
C ASN A 400 14.75 -21.79 15.05
N GLN A 401 14.97 -20.55 15.54
CA GLN A 401 14.91 -19.36 14.72
C GLN A 401 16.08 -19.29 13.73
N GLU A 402 17.30 -19.59 14.18
CA GLU A 402 18.49 -19.52 13.32
C GLU A 402 18.50 -20.66 12.28
N VAL A 403 18.25 -21.89 12.71
CA VAL A 403 18.27 -23.04 11.80
C VAL A 403 17.00 -23.16 10.96
N GLY A 404 15.84 -22.76 11.50
CA GLY A 404 14.54 -22.87 10.85
C GLY A 404 14.02 -24.30 10.76
N GLU A 405 12.96 -24.51 9.98
CA GLU A 405 12.36 -25.81 9.74
C GLU A 405 13.33 -26.74 8.96
N ARG A 406 13.33 -28.02 9.32
CA ARG A 406 14.22 -29.02 8.71
C ARG A 406 13.45 -29.74 7.62
N THR A 407 13.54 -29.26 6.38
CA THR A 407 12.86 -29.86 5.22
C THR A 407 13.85 -30.31 4.14
N LEU A 408 13.40 -31.20 3.25
CA LEU A 408 14.22 -31.69 2.13
C LEU A 408 14.59 -30.54 1.19
N GLU A 409 13.68 -29.59 0.96
CA GLU A 409 13.89 -28.42 0.10
C GLU A 409 15.00 -27.49 0.63
N ARG A 410 15.18 -27.45 1.94
CA ARG A 410 16.28 -26.72 2.59
C ARG A 410 17.58 -27.49 2.65
N GLY A 411 17.62 -28.72 2.09
CA GLY A 411 18.81 -29.55 2.00
C GLY A 411 19.03 -30.51 3.17
N PHE A 412 18.09 -30.60 4.14
CA PHE A 412 18.14 -31.62 5.17
C PHE A 412 17.80 -32.98 4.59
N ARG A 413 18.32 -34.04 5.21
CA ARG A 413 18.14 -35.42 4.81
C ARG A 413 17.50 -36.24 5.90
N SER A 414 16.90 -37.39 5.55
CA SER A 414 16.41 -38.35 6.53
C SER A 414 17.60 -39.00 7.24
N ALA A 415 17.53 -39.06 8.56
CA ALA A 415 18.56 -39.65 9.39
C ALA A 415 17.95 -40.04 10.78
N PRO A 416 18.64 -40.86 11.56
CA PRO A 416 18.12 -41.31 12.85
C PRO A 416 17.82 -40.18 13.84
N VAL A 417 16.63 -40.25 14.44
CA VAL A 417 16.08 -39.37 15.48
C VAL A 417 15.58 -40.25 16.66
N ILE A 418 15.26 -39.61 17.78
CA ILE A 418 14.59 -40.26 18.91
C ILE A 418 13.17 -39.69 18.96
N ILE A 419 12.17 -40.52 18.67
CA ILE A 419 10.74 -40.20 18.74
C ILE A 419 10.07 -41.17 19.69
N ALA A 420 9.30 -40.69 20.66
CA ALA A 420 8.56 -41.49 21.63
C ALA A 420 9.42 -42.54 22.37
N ASP A 421 10.66 -42.19 22.72
CA ASP A 421 11.67 -43.00 23.38
C ASP A 421 12.21 -44.19 22.54
N GLU A 422 12.04 -44.13 21.22
CA GLU A 422 12.56 -45.11 20.25
C GLU A 422 13.36 -44.42 19.17
N PHE A 423 14.30 -45.13 18.55
CA PHE A 423 15.01 -44.66 17.37
C PHE A 423 14.10 -44.79 16.14
N ALA A 424 13.96 -43.71 15.42
CA ALA A 424 13.21 -43.61 14.17
C ALA A 424 14.05 -42.86 13.14
N GLU A 425 13.59 -42.80 11.89
CA GLU A 425 14.19 -41.92 10.86
C GLU A 425 13.27 -40.78 10.54
N ASP A 426 13.83 -39.56 10.51
CA ASP A 426 13.10 -38.36 10.13
C ASP A 426 14.03 -37.31 9.50
N VAL A 427 13.45 -36.35 8.75
CA VAL A 427 14.19 -35.28 8.09
C VAL A 427 14.84 -34.37 9.14
N GLY A 428 16.14 -34.10 8.98
CA GLY A 428 16.88 -33.29 9.95
C GLY A 428 17.45 -34.10 11.12
N GLY A 429 17.40 -35.44 11.08
CA GLY A 429 18.00 -36.28 12.12
C GLY A 429 19.44 -35.87 12.43
N GLY A 430 19.74 -35.71 13.72
CA GLY A 430 21.04 -35.25 14.23
C GLY A 430 21.07 -33.81 14.73
N VAL A 431 20.16 -32.92 14.34
CA VAL A 431 20.22 -31.47 14.70
C VAL A 431 20.22 -31.26 16.23
N SER A 432 19.66 -32.14 17.03
CA SER A 432 19.78 -32.11 18.51
C SER A 432 21.23 -32.18 18.99
N GLN A 433 22.16 -32.74 18.21
CA GLN A 433 23.60 -32.64 18.54
C GLN A 433 24.11 -31.20 18.41
N VAL A 434 23.64 -30.43 17.42
CA VAL A 434 23.93 -28.99 17.33
C VAL A 434 23.35 -28.27 18.54
N GLY A 435 22.10 -28.59 18.93
CA GLY A 435 21.50 -28.09 20.16
C GLY A 435 22.36 -28.36 21.41
N THR A 436 22.84 -29.60 21.56
CA THR A 436 23.74 -29.96 22.66
C THR A 436 25.06 -29.19 22.61
N THR A 437 25.62 -28.97 21.42
CA THR A 437 26.87 -28.23 21.25
C THR A 437 26.70 -26.75 21.60
N VAL A 438 25.63 -26.10 21.12
CA VAL A 438 25.26 -24.72 21.46
C VAL A 438 24.98 -24.58 22.96
N PHE A 439 24.23 -25.52 23.54
CA PHE A 439 23.93 -25.51 24.98
C PHE A 439 25.20 -25.49 25.81
N ASN A 440 26.15 -26.37 25.49
CA ASN A 440 27.41 -26.44 26.22
C ASN A 440 28.29 -25.20 25.98
N ALA A 441 28.32 -24.66 24.77
CA ALA A 441 28.99 -23.38 24.51
C ALA A 441 28.37 -22.25 25.36
N ALA A 442 27.03 -22.16 25.41
CA ALA A 442 26.33 -21.18 26.25
C ALA A 442 26.55 -21.41 27.75
N TRP A 443 26.59 -22.68 28.15
CA TRP A 443 26.92 -23.08 29.53
C TRP A 443 28.29 -22.57 29.93
N GLU A 444 29.33 -22.83 29.14
CA GLU A 444 30.72 -22.40 29.43
C GLU A 444 30.91 -20.88 29.29
N ALA A 445 30.08 -20.21 28.47
CA ALA A 445 30.08 -18.74 28.38
C ALA A 445 29.47 -18.09 29.64
N GLY A 446 28.86 -18.83 30.53
CA GLY A 446 28.22 -18.32 31.74
C GLY A 446 26.97 -17.47 31.48
N VAL A 447 26.31 -17.60 30.31
CA VAL A 447 25.10 -16.86 29.98
C VAL A 447 23.85 -17.52 30.57
N LYS A 448 22.76 -16.76 30.67
CA LYS A 448 21.47 -17.29 31.15
C LYS A 448 20.87 -18.23 30.10
N ILE A 449 20.68 -19.50 30.48
CA ILE A 449 19.91 -20.45 29.66
C ILE A 449 18.43 -20.21 29.90
N ALA A 450 17.67 -19.91 28.84
CA ALA A 450 16.24 -19.60 28.92
C ALA A 450 15.36 -20.83 28.66
N GLU A 451 15.79 -21.70 27.74
CA GLU A 451 15.04 -22.92 27.41
C GLU A 451 16.01 -24.06 27.05
N ARG A 452 15.79 -25.22 27.62
CA ARG A 452 16.55 -26.44 27.32
C ARG A 452 15.70 -27.66 27.62
N HIS A 453 15.67 -28.60 26.72
CA HIS A 453 15.01 -29.89 26.85
C HIS A 453 16.07 -31.00 26.81
N PRO A 454 16.14 -31.91 27.81
CA PRO A 454 17.01 -33.08 27.74
C PRO A 454 16.45 -34.13 26.78
N HIS A 455 17.31 -35.03 26.27
CA HIS A 455 16.83 -36.20 25.59
C HIS A 455 16.04 -37.12 26.55
N SER A 456 15.10 -37.88 26.01
CA SER A 456 14.36 -38.85 26.77
C SER A 456 15.19 -40.10 27.14
N LEU A 457 16.24 -40.37 26.34
CA LEU A 457 17.21 -41.45 26.57
C LEU A 457 18.60 -40.87 26.86
N TYR A 458 19.37 -41.50 27.72
CA TYR A 458 20.76 -41.13 27.96
C TYR A 458 21.64 -41.47 26.75
N ILE A 459 22.33 -40.48 26.25
CA ILE A 459 23.26 -40.63 25.10
C ILE A 459 24.67 -40.51 25.65
N SER A 460 25.40 -41.62 25.75
CA SER A 460 26.73 -41.70 26.37
C SER A 460 27.82 -40.82 25.79
N ARG A 461 27.65 -40.34 24.54
CA ARG A 461 28.60 -39.41 23.89
C ARG A 461 28.53 -38.00 24.44
N TYR A 462 27.48 -37.64 25.19
CA TYR A 462 27.33 -36.32 25.79
C TYR A 462 27.68 -36.36 27.26
N GLN A 463 28.12 -35.24 27.81
CA GLN A 463 28.31 -35.11 29.22
C GLN A 463 26.98 -35.33 29.94
N LEU A 464 27.03 -36.10 31.02
CA LEU A 464 25.85 -36.47 31.78
C LEU A 464 25.10 -35.24 32.31
N GLY A 465 23.81 -35.15 32.00
CA GLY A 465 22.95 -34.00 32.37
C GLY A 465 23.19 -32.73 31.57
N ARG A 466 24.11 -32.75 30.59
CA ARG A 466 24.47 -31.59 29.75
C ARG A 466 24.15 -31.81 28.28
N ASP A 467 23.15 -32.58 27.96
CA ASP A 467 22.56 -32.75 26.65
C ASP A 467 21.39 -31.79 26.39
N ALA A 468 21.08 -31.50 25.16
CA ALA A 468 19.91 -30.75 24.75
C ALA A 468 19.33 -31.33 23.45
N THR A 469 18.00 -31.56 23.45
CA THR A 469 17.25 -31.95 22.27
C THR A 469 16.46 -30.76 21.74
N VAL A 470 16.27 -30.72 20.42
CA VAL A 470 15.47 -29.70 19.73
C VAL A 470 14.59 -30.37 18.69
N ASN A 471 13.37 -29.85 18.55
CA ASN A 471 12.42 -30.24 17.51
C ASN A 471 11.63 -29.02 17.08
N TYR A 472 11.52 -28.79 15.77
CA TYR A 472 10.80 -27.64 15.25
C TYR A 472 9.31 -27.96 15.11
N PRO A 473 8.42 -27.02 15.53
CA PRO A 473 8.73 -25.78 16.22
C PRO A 473 8.75 -25.91 17.77
N ASP A 474 8.43 -27.06 18.34
CA ASP A 474 7.95 -27.23 19.72
C ASP A 474 9.05 -27.24 20.79
N LEU A 475 10.22 -27.82 20.49
CA LEU A 475 11.33 -27.92 21.44
C LEU A 475 12.51 -27.08 20.94
N ASP A 476 12.87 -26.07 21.70
CA ASP A 476 13.96 -25.16 21.34
C ASP A 476 15.09 -25.17 22.35
N LEU A 477 16.23 -24.64 21.95
CA LEU A 477 17.30 -24.23 22.83
C LEU A 477 17.44 -22.72 22.76
N LYS A 478 17.27 -22.07 23.91
CA LYS A 478 17.39 -20.62 24.02
C LYS A 478 18.34 -20.20 25.13
N PHE A 479 19.15 -19.19 24.85
CA PHE A 479 19.92 -18.49 25.87
C PHE A 479 19.79 -16.97 25.71
N VAL A 480 20.00 -16.22 26.77
CA VAL A 480 19.94 -14.75 26.79
C VAL A 480 21.33 -14.19 26.86
N ASN A 481 21.63 -13.24 26.00
CA ASN A 481 22.83 -12.41 26.14
C ASN A 481 22.62 -11.40 27.29
N ASP A 482 22.98 -11.78 28.48
CA ASP A 482 22.90 -10.96 29.68
C ASP A 482 24.19 -10.18 29.98
N THR A 483 24.94 -9.87 28.92
CA THR A 483 26.12 -8.99 28.97
C THR A 483 25.82 -7.63 28.31
N PRO A 484 26.61 -6.59 28.59
CA PRO A 484 26.38 -5.26 28.02
C PRO A 484 26.85 -5.10 26.56
N LYS A 485 27.44 -6.13 25.93
CA LYS A 485 27.96 -6.14 24.58
C LYS A 485 27.27 -7.20 23.76
N TRP A 486 27.29 -7.05 22.43
CA TRP A 486 26.76 -8.06 21.53
C TRP A 486 27.53 -9.36 21.63
N MET A 487 26.85 -10.45 21.30
CA MET A 487 27.45 -11.78 21.13
C MET A 487 27.36 -12.24 19.69
N LEU A 488 28.37 -12.95 19.25
CA LEU A 488 28.40 -13.69 18.01
C LEU A 488 28.45 -15.18 18.35
N VAL A 489 27.55 -15.94 17.73
CA VAL A 489 27.59 -17.41 17.72
C VAL A 489 28.29 -17.85 16.43
N ALA A 490 29.45 -18.44 16.57
CA ALA A 490 30.21 -18.94 15.42
C ALA A 490 30.17 -20.47 15.39
N GLY A 491 29.75 -21.02 14.26
CA GLY A 491 29.64 -22.44 14.01
C GLY A 491 30.69 -22.92 13.02
N ALA A 492 31.37 -24.02 13.32
CA ALA A 492 32.32 -24.65 12.42
C ALA A 492 32.12 -26.16 12.34
N ALA A 493 32.17 -26.69 11.13
CA ALA A 493 32.16 -28.12 10.87
C ALA A 493 33.58 -28.54 10.43
N GLY A 494 34.30 -29.20 11.35
CA GLY A 494 35.62 -29.76 11.08
C GLY A 494 35.60 -31.19 10.53
N ASP A 495 36.73 -31.84 10.52
CA ASP A 495 36.87 -33.23 10.02
C ASP A 495 36.27 -34.24 11.03
N TYR A 496 36.37 -33.96 12.31
CA TYR A 496 36.00 -34.91 13.38
C TYR A 496 34.67 -34.56 14.10
N GLY A 497 34.15 -33.38 13.90
CA GLY A 497 32.94 -32.96 14.62
C GLY A 497 32.54 -31.52 14.31
N ILE A 498 31.55 -31.05 15.04
CA ILE A 498 31.08 -29.68 15.00
C ILE A 498 31.54 -28.93 16.24
N THR A 499 31.93 -27.68 16.04
CA THR A 499 32.33 -26.74 17.10
C THR A 499 31.41 -25.53 17.06
N VAL A 500 30.93 -25.12 18.22
CA VAL A 500 30.25 -23.83 18.42
C VAL A 500 31.07 -23.01 19.40
N SER A 501 31.35 -21.78 19.00
CA SER A 501 32.07 -20.80 19.84
C SER A 501 31.19 -19.58 20.02
N ILE A 502 31.17 -19.02 21.22
CA ILE A 502 30.52 -17.76 21.53
C ILE A 502 31.59 -16.69 21.70
N TYR A 503 31.48 -15.64 20.91
CA TYR A 503 32.34 -14.45 21.00
C TYR A 503 31.53 -13.30 21.57
N GLY A 504 32.20 -12.38 22.28
CA GLY A 504 31.56 -11.21 22.86
C GLY A 504 32.58 -10.30 23.51
N GLY A 505 32.09 -9.34 24.27
CA GLY A 505 32.90 -8.42 25.06
C GLY A 505 32.35 -8.27 26.49
N GLY A 506 32.93 -7.35 27.25
CA GLY A 506 32.51 -7.09 28.62
C GLY A 506 33.28 -7.91 29.68
N PRO A 507 32.78 -7.95 30.93
CA PRO A 507 33.45 -8.60 32.02
C PRO A 507 33.66 -10.08 31.78
N GLU A 508 34.79 -10.59 32.28
CA GLU A 508 35.09 -12.02 32.22
C GLU A 508 34.23 -12.78 33.21
N ARG A 509 33.83 -14.01 32.81
CA ARG A 509 33.05 -14.92 33.66
C ARG A 509 33.81 -16.22 33.84
N ARG A 510 33.75 -16.75 35.04
CA ARG A 510 34.30 -18.05 35.38
C ARG A 510 33.13 -19.01 35.71
N VAL A 511 33.10 -20.13 35.05
CA VAL A 511 32.04 -21.14 35.22
C VAL A 511 32.62 -22.36 35.92
N LEU A 512 32.03 -22.77 37.04
CA LEU A 512 32.31 -24.02 37.71
C LEU A 512 31.11 -24.94 37.52
N SER A 513 31.38 -26.17 37.09
CA SER A 513 30.37 -27.26 36.99
C SER A 513 30.66 -28.33 38.02
N GLY A 514 29.66 -28.71 38.80
CA GLY A 514 29.75 -29.84 39.69
C GLY A 514 29.75 -31.16 38.93
N GLU A 515 30.27 -32.20 39.58
CA GLU A 515 30.23 -33.55 39.02
C GLU A 515 28.80 -34.09 38.98
N ALA A 516 28.45 -34.69 37.84
CA ALA A 516 27.17 -35.32 37.67
C ALA A 516 27.22 -36.75 38.18
N THR A 517 26.22 -37.13 39.02
CA THR A 517 26.04 -38.52 39.48
C THR A 517 24.81 -39.12 38.86
N ILE A 518 24.92 -40.39 38.44
CA ILE A 518 23.77 -41.18 37.95
C ILE A 518 23.08 -41.88 39.11
N ARG A 519 21.79 -41.74 39.19
CA ARG A 519 20.91 -42.53 40.07
C ARG A 519 19.92 -43.30 39.23
N VAL A 520 19.89 -44.63 39.37
CA VAL A 520 18.86 -45.45 38.76
C VAL A 520 17.52 -45.21 39.46
N THR A 521 16.49 -44.88 38.70
CA THR A 521 15.16 -44.51 39.19
C THR A 521 14.11 -45.62 38.95
N GLY A 522 14.39 -46.57 38.08
CA GLY A 522 13.51 -47.68 37.80
C GLY A 522 14.12 -48.67 36.81
N PRO A 523 13.56 -49.89 36.72
CA PRO A 523 13.98 -50.90 35.74
C PRO A 523 13.60 -50.45 34.30
N PRO A 524 14.16 -51.13 33.27
CA PRO A 524 13.73 -50.91 31.88
C PRO A 524 12.24 -51.19 31.73
N ARG A 525 11.55 -50.30 30.96
CA ARG A 525 10.14 -50.52 30.59
C ARG A 525 10.05 -51.69 29.61
N ILE A 526 9.02 -52.54 29.75
CA ILE A 526 8.86 -53.74 28.91
C ILE A 526 7.93 -53.45 27.74
N LYS A 527 8.42 -53.67 26.52
CA LYS A 527 7.65 -53.68 25.28
C LYS A 527 7.51 -55.11 24.78
N ARG A 528 6.28 -55.61 24.66
CA ARG A 528 5.99 -56.95 24.13
C ARG A 528 5.60 -56.84 22.67
N ILE A 529 6.30 -57.56 21.79
CA ILE A 529 6.07 -57.61 20.36
C ILE A 529 5.58 -59.00 19.98
N PRO A 530 4.41 -59.18 19.35
CA PRO A 530 3.95 -60.46 18.85
C PRO A 530 4.94 -61.01 17.80
N ASP A 531 5.30 -62.28 17.90
CA ASP A 531 6.20 -62.95 16.97
C ASP A 531 5.52 -64.20 16.38
N PRO A 532 5.18 -64.23 15.08
CA PRO A 532 4.53 -65.35 14.42
C PRO A 532 5.45 -66.55 14.17
N GLU A 533 6.75 -66.41 14.35
CA GLU A 533 7.73 -67.49 14.20
C GLU A 533 7.93 -68.26 15.53
N LEU A 534 7.61 -67.63 16.65
CA LEU A 534 7.78 -68.20 17.97
C LEU A 534 6.49 -68.90 18.42
N LEU A 535 6.61 -70.08 19.01
CA LEU A 535 5.45 -70.87 19.52
C LEU A 535 4.71 -70.09 20.62
N THR A 536 3.38 -70.15 20.61
CA THR A 536 2.51 -69.60 21.68
C THR A 536 2.97 -70.05 23.04
N GLY A 537 3.14 -69.11 23.98
CA GLY A 537 3.65 -69.34 25.32
C GLY A 537 5.19 -69.31 25.45
N LYS A 538 5.91 -69.17 24.37
CA LYS A 538 7.35 -68.93 24.41
C LYS A 538 7.62 -67.44 24.31
N THR A 539 8.64 -66.97 24.99
CA THR A 539 9.14 -65.58 24.92
C THR A 539 10.62 -65.58 24.63
N GLN A 540 11.07 -64.58 23.89
CA GLN A 540 12.47 -64.34 23.61
C GLN A 540 12.81 -62.87 23.87
N ILE A 541 13.85 -62.61 24.61
CA ILE A 541 14.35 -61.26 24.83
C ILE A 541 15.16 -60.85 23.61
N GLU A 542 14.69 -59.81 22.93
CA GLU A 542 15.41 -59.22 21.79
C GLU A 542 16.38 -58.12 22.25
N SER A 543 15.97 -57.32 23.24
CA SER A 543 16.80 -56.32 23.88
C SER A 543 16.54 -56.27 25.39
N GLU A 544 17.58 -56.19 26.19
CA GLU A 544 17.48 -56.02 27.64
C GLU A 544 17.05 -54.61 28.03
N GLY A 545 17.18 -53.62 27.11
CA GLY A 545 16.92 -52.21 27.38
C GLY A 545 17.93 -51.60 28.36
N SER A 546 17.66 -50.37 28.77
CA SER A 546 18.42 -49.66 29.78
C SER A 546 17.51 -49.13 30.90
N PRO A 547 17.98 -49.06 32.16
CA PRO A 547 17.17 -48.59 33.29
C PRO A 547 16.86 -47.07 33.15
N ALA A 548 15.74 -46.66 33.74
CA ALA A 548 15.47 -45.23 33.91
C ALA A 548 16.49 -44.63 34.91
N GLN A 549 16.95 -43.45 34.60
CA GLN A 549 18.02 -42.78 35.34
C GLN A 549 17.72 -41.30 35.57
N ALA A 550 18.24 -40.73 36.63
CA ALA A 550 18.22 -39.32 36.89
C ALA A 550 19.63 -38.82 37.25
N THR A 551 19.90 -37.59 36.92
CA THR A 551 21.15 -36.94 37.25
C THR A 551 20.90 -35.49 37.66
N SER A 552 21.81 -34.92 38.42
CA SER A 552 21.83 -33.52 38.82
C SER A 552 23.22 -32.96 38.59
N VAL A 553 23.29 -31.80 37.95
CA VAL A 553 24.52 -31.08 37.69
C VAL A 553 24.39 -29.65 38.22
N THR A 554 25.34 -29.19 39.00
CA THR A 554 25.38 -27.81 39.46
C THR A 554 26.21 -26.94 38.51
N ARG A 555 25.84 -25.68 38.39
CA ARG A 555 26.58 -24.67 37.62
C ARG A 555 26.62 -23.37 38.42
N THR A 556 27.83 -22.98 38.83
CA THR A 556 28.04 -21.69 39.47
C THR A 556 28.83 -20.76 38.53
N VAL A 557 28.30 -19.59 38.29
CA VAL A 557 28.89 -18.56 37.39
C VAL A 557 29.37 -17.39 38.28
N TYR A 558 30.60 -17.03 38.13
CA TYR A 558 31.25 -15.90 38.84
C TYR A 558 31.55 -14.78 37.88
N ASP A 559 31.48 -13.54 38.38
CA ASP A 559 32.03 -12.37 37.68
C ASP A 559 33.57 -12.26 37.83
N ALA A 560 34.14 -11.22 37.25
CA ALA A 560 35.58 -10.94 37.31
C ALA A 560 36.10 -10.61 38.75
N GLN A 561 35.20 -10.36 39.68
CA GLN A 561 35.49 -10.07 41.11
C GLN A 561 35.17 -11.26 42.01
N ASP A 562 34.95 -12.44 41.44
CA ASP A 562 34.54 -13.69 42.11
C ASP A 562 33.19 -13.61 42.85
N ASN A 563 32.33 -12.64 42.53
CA ASN A 563 30.96 -12.65 43.03
C ASN A 563 30.13 -13.65 42.23
N VAL A 564 29.24 -14.36 42.94
CA VAL A 564 28.31 -15.31 42.28
C VAL A 564 27.25 -14.55 41.50
N LEU A 565 27.27 -14.67 40.19
CA LEU A 565 26.22 -14.18 39.30
C LEU A 565 25.01 -15.15 39.22
N ARG A 566 25.31 -16.46 39.26
CA ARG A 566 24.30 -17.55 39.20
C ARG A 566 24.80 -18.76 39.94
N ASP A 567 23.90 -19.40 40.63
CA ASP A 567 24.08 -20.74 41.20
C ASP A 567 22.86 -21.58 40.85
N GLU A 568 23.03 -22.55 39.98
CA GLU A 568 21.94 -23.30 39.34
C GLU A 568 22.16 -24.79 39.54
N THR A 569 21.06 -25.50 39.79
CA THR A 569 21.03 -26.98 39.81
C THR A 569 20.15 -27.46 38.65
N TRP A 570 20.74 -28.24 37.76
CA TRP A 570 20.09 -28.76 36.55
C TRP A 570 19.78 -30.25 36.75
N ASN A 571 18.49 -30.56 36.93
CA ASN A 571 18.01 -31.93 37.09
C ASN A 571 17.57 -32.50 35.75
N THR A 572 18.02 -33.69 35.43
CA THR A 572 17.68 -34.39 34.18
C THR A 572 17.20 -35.78 34.51
N SER A 573 16.13 -36.24 33.88
CA SER A 573 15.57 -37.58 34.00
C SER A 573 15.54 -38.25 32.65
N TYR A 574 16.14 -39.41 32.52
CA TYR A 574 16.17 -40.25 31.34
C TYR A 574 15.23 -41.45 31.58
N ARG A 575 14.35 -41.76 30.65
CA ARG A 575 13.34 -42.83 30.77
C ARG A 575 13.92 -44.24 30.58
N GLY A 576 15.11 -44.35 30.00
CA GLY A 576 15.71 -45.61 29.64
C GLY A 576 15.09 -46.27 28.38
N GLU A 577 15.80 -47.20 27.81
CA GLU A 577 15.35 -47.96 26.65
C GLU A 577 14.41 -49.08 27.04
N PHE A 578 13.52 -49.49 26.13
CA PHE A 578 12.63 -50.59 26.35
C PHE A 578 13.38 -51.94 26.37
N ARG A 579 13.05 -52.78 27.35
CA ARG A 579 13.30 -54.22 27.25
C ARG A 579 12.30 -54.78 26.26
N ILE A 580 12.77 -55.29 25.12
CA ILE A 580 11.93 -55.80 24.04
C ILE A 580 11.81 -57.30 24.23
N VAL A 581 10.58 -57.79 24.43
CA VAL A 581 10.26 -59.19 24.60
C VAL A 581 9.37 -59.64 23.45
N ARG A 582 9.86 -60.52 22.61
CA ARG A 582 9.06 -61.19 21.60
C ARG A 582 8.19 -62.26 22.25
N VAL A 583 6.90 -62.26 21.95
CA VAL A 583 5.91 -63.17 22.48
C VAL A 583 5.36 -64.03 21.35
N GLY A 584 5.57 -65.32 21.43
CA GLY A 584 5.14 -66.25 20.40
C GLY A 584 3.63 -66.28 20.19
N THR A 585 3.23 -66.22 18.93
CA THR A 585 1.84 -66.32 18.46
C THR A 585 1.63 -67.54 17.54
N LYS A 586 2.68 -68.27 17.19
CA LYS A 586 2.59 -69.49 16.36
C LYS A 586 1.84 -70.60 17.11
N PRO A 587 0.77 -71.10 16.57
CA PRO A 587 0.05 -72.18 17.21
C PRO A 587 0.93 -73.45 17.42
N PRO A 588 0.87 -74.13 18.51
CA PRO A 588 1.61 -75.40 18.65
C PRO A 588 1.19 -76.39 17.57
N PRO A 589 2.14 -77.20 17.04
CA PRO A 589 1.81 -78.22 16.06
C PRO A 589 0.73 -79.11 16.58
N LYS A 590 -0.27 -79.37 15.76
CA LYS A 590 -1.32 -80.33 16.12
C LYS A 590 -0.69 -81.67 16.54
N PRO A 591 -1.06 -82.30 17.66
CA PRO A 591 -0.51 -83.55 18.06
C PRO A 591 -0.74 -84.56 16.94
N LYS A 592 0.33 -85.30 16.54
CA LYS A 592 0.20 -86.41 15.62
C LYS A 592 -0.76 -87.43 16.24
N PRO A 593 -1.74 -87.98 15.49
CA PRO A 593 -2.62 -89.00 16.03
C PRO A 593 -1.77 -90.17 16.45
N LYS A 594 -1.98 -90.67 17.69
CA LYS A 594 -1.40 -91.93 18.21
C LYS A 594 -1.76 -93.07 17.26
N PRO A 595 -0.79 -93.92 16.81
CA PRO A 595 -1.14 -95.09 16.03
C PRO A 595 -2.04 -96.04 16.87
N ALA A 596 -3.12 -96.51 16.26
CA ALA A 596 -4.04 -97.50 16.83
C ALA A 596 -3.24 -98.76 17.13
N LYS A 597 -3.41 -99.27 18.38
CA LYS A 597 -2.97 -100.61 18.73
C LYS A 597 -3.95 -101.62 18.10
N ASP A 598 -3.53 -102.31 17.03
CA ASP A 598 -4.12 -103.53 16.60
C ASP A 598 -3.11 -104.65 16.85
N GLY A 599 -3.58 -105.65 17.58
CA GLY A 599 -2.83 -106.79 18.00
C GLY A 599 -2.93 -107.95 17.03
N ALA A 600 -2.02 -108.88 17.25
CA ALA A 600 -1.93 -110.30 16.97
C ALA A 600 -1.12 -110.74 15.73
N ARG A 601 -0.01 -111.38 16.08
CA ARG A 601 0.63 -112.63 15.60
C ARG A 601 0.72 -112.94 14.12
N ALA A 602 1.96 -113.15 13.64
CA ALA A 602 2.54 -114.51 13.41
C ALA A 602 3.93 -114.38 12.78
N ASP A 603 4.82 -115.18 13.38
CA ASP A 603 6.09 -115.76 12.95
C ASP A 603 6.49 -115.69 11.46
N THR A 604 7.74 -115.39 11.19
CA THR A 604 8.79 -116.24 10.66
C THR A 604 10.07 -115.47 10.38
N VAL A 605 11.18 -116.03 10.74
CA VAL A 605 12.61 -115.76 10.60
C VAL A 605 13.12 -116.29 9.22
N PRO A 606 14.40 -116.14 8.79
CA PRO A 606 15.19 -114.97 8.40
C PRO A 606 15.74 -115.11 7.00
N ALA A 607 16.48 -114.11 6.48
CA ALA A 607 17.68 -114.35 5.64
C ALA A 607 18.43 -113.04 5.29
N ILE A 608 19.60 -112.96 5.85
CA ILE A 608 20.92 -112.76 5.29
C ILE A 608 21.18 -111.53 4.36
N SER A 609 22.10 -110.74 4.88
CA SER A 609 23.03 -109.79 4.16
C SER A 609 23.61 -110.29 2.85
N PRO A 610 24.39 -109.54 2.03
CA PRO A 610 25.39 -108.50 2.48
C PRO A 610 25.66 -107.36 1.55
N ASP A 611 26.67 -106.60 1.96
CA ASP A 611 27.69 -105.77 1.25
C ASP A 611 27.22 -104.32 0.91
N GLY A 612 27.79 -103.26 1.41
CA GLY A 612 29.15 -102.88 1.70
C GLY A 612 29.70 -101.89 0.58
N PRO A 613 30.53 -101.01 0.98
CA PRO A 613 30.46 -99.57 0.79
C PRO A 613 31.42 -99.12 -0.43
N PRO A 614 32.05 -97.97 -0.61
CA PRO A 614 32.20 -96.75 0.14
C PRO A 614 32.33 -95.45 -0.75
N ASP A 615 32.72 -94.44 -0.07
CA ASP A 615 33.57 -93.30 -0.47
C ASP A 615 33.02 -92.04 -1.18
N GLY A 616 33.46 -90.99 -0.61
CA GLY A 616 33.75 -89.78 -1.32
C GLY A 616 33.37 -88.42 -0.66
N ALA A 617 34.08 -88.08 0.36
CA ALA A 617 34.34 -86.64 0.61
C ALA A 617 35.41 -86.13 -0.39
N PRO A 618 35.84 -84.91 -0.56
CA PRO A 618 35.60 -83.72 0.26
C PRO A 618 35.58 -82.37 -0.53
N THR A 619 35.57 -81.33 0.24
CA THR A 619 36.30 -80.03 0.13
C THR A 619 35.74 -78.86 -0.63
N THR A 620 35.64 -77.76 0.22
CA THR A 620 36.25 -76.42 0.02
C THR A 620 35.59 -75.54 -1.04
N THR A 621 35.36 -74.27 -0.85
CA THR A 621 36.02 -73.13 -0.20
C THR A 621 35.17 -71.90 -0.39
N GLN A 622 35.27 -71.04 0.62
CA GLN A 622 35.00 -69.57 0.53
C GLN A 622 35.72 -68.89 -0.64
N PRO A 623 35.42 -67.62 -1.04
CA PRO A 623 35.53 -66.53 -0.06
C PRO A 623 34.24 -65.73 0.17
#